data_823a5c3d833c3951f7a544f4645fc35e
#
_entry.id   823a5c3d833c3951f7a544f4645fc35e
#
_cell.length_a   1.000
_cell.length_b   1.000
_cell.length_c   1.000
_cell.angle_alpha   90.00
_cell.angle_beta   90.00
_cell.angle_gamma   90.00
#
_symmetry.space_group_name_H-M   'P 1'
#
loop_
_entity.id
_entity.type
_entity.pdbx_description
1 polymer ?
#
loop_
_entity_poly.entity_id
_entity_poly.type
_entity_poly.pdbx_seq_one_letter_code
_entity_poly.pdbx_strand_id
1 'polypeptide(L)'
;VAGLDTSAVSLPTVSIPALPSLTLSETEVATMNALIAQATFERLELLSTQVYYLAQQEITNLKIAIPDELADKLRTLVGWAAIAVDPYVERLSVEGFRLPGETDVNQDLADLWDGNRLAAEQSLAFTDALSMRRAYWTVGSGDSPGDLPRICVESPLNMAVRWNLRGDMARDALRWFEVDGRPHIMLETLTQSTHMARNDQGAWEVVDRDVHNFGFVPVVRMANNPLTMARGGRSEITPALISIIDSACRRLLGLEVASELYSAPQKLILGATEADFQDSAGATKSAWTTYITSLLALERDEDGNVPEVHQFQVYDPAVFTKVIEMYASQAAGILAAVPQDLGLYTDGNPTSADSWDAMETRRNRKAIRKQAIFGSALVEVMQMAQRFLNGGRLPEQFKRMAVDWMPPSMPSLAQTADPVTKLIAAGALPARSDVTLKR
;
A
#
# COMPACT_ATOMS: atom_id res chain seq x y z
N VAL A 1 4.77 -13.07 -11.69
CA VAL A 1 4.85 -11.70 -12.23
C VAL A 1 4.46 -11.68 -13.71
N ALA A 2 3.76 -12.72 -14.20
CA ALA A 2 3.18 -12.74 -15.53
C ALA A 2 1.75 -12.18 -15.40
N GLY A 3 1.49 -11.02 -16.03
CA GLY A 3 0.16 -10.42 -16.09
C GLY A 3 0.01 -8.99 -15.58
N LEU A 4 1.09 -8.38 -15.09
CA LEU A 4 1.06 -6.94 -14.85
C LEU A 4 1.05 -6.23 -16.19
N ASP A 5 -0.05 -5.53 -16.50
CA ASP A 5 -0.09 -4.61 -17.63
C ASP A 5 0.88 -3.45 -17.34
N THR A 6 2.12 -3.63 -17.79
CA THR A 6 3.17 -2.62 -17.68
C THR A 6 3.00 -1.49 -18.70
N SER A 7 1.99 -1.57 -19.58
CA SER A 7 1.76 -0.59 -20.65
C SER A 7 1.21 0.74 -20.14
N ALA A 8 0.54 0.75 -18.98
CA ALA A 8 -0.12 1.94 -18.44
C ALA A 8 0.87 2.98 -17.86
N VAL A 9 2.14 2.61 -17.58
CA VAL A 9 3.14 3.55 -17.08
C VAL A 9 4.50 3.21 -17.72
N SER A 10 4.69 3.61 -18.97
CA SER A 10 5.99 3.53 -19.62
C SER A 10 6.94 4.59 -19.02
N LEU A 11 8.13 4.15 -18.59
CA LEU A 11 9.17 5.10 -18.22
C LEU A 11 9.55 5.92 -19.46
N PRO A 12 9.80 7.22 -19.30
CA PRO A 12 10.18 8.07 -20.43
C PRO A 12 11.49 7.56 -21.07
N THR A 13 11.46 7.33 -22.36
CA THR A 13 12.66 7.05 -23.13
C THR A 13 13.28 8.39 -23.50
N VAL A 14 14.42 8.73 -22.90
CA VAL A 14 15.11 9.99 -23.20
C VAL A 14 16.02 9.76 -24.40
N SER A 15 15.63 10.25 -25.57
CA SER A 15 16.54 10.42 -26.72
C SER A 15 17.14 11.81 -26.65
N ILE A 16 18.45 11.93 -26.96
CA ILE A 16 19.18 13.20 -26.97
C ILE A 16 18.63 14.06 -28.09
N PRO A 17 18.04 15.25 -27.81
CA PRO A 17 17.64 16.15 -28.87
C PRO A 17 18.86 16.82 -29.52
N ALA A 18 18.92 16.78 -30.83
CA ALA A 18 19.97 17.43 -31.62
C ALA A 18 19.60 18.90 -31.94
N LEU A 19 19.43 19.77 -30.94
CA LEU A 19 19.15 21.20 -31.20
C LEU A 19 19.99 22.13 -30.29
N PRO A 20 20.51 23.25 -30.84
CA PRO A 20 21.72 23.92 -30.35
C PRO A 20 21.53 25.07 -29.35
N SER A 21 20.37 25.31 -28.72
CA SER A 21 20.25 26.50 -27.86
C SER A 21 19.93 26.27 -26.37
N LEU A 22 19.46 25.07 -26.00
CA LEU A 22 19.26 24.64 -24.61
C LEU A 22 19.55 23.15 -24.52
N THR A 23 20.78 22.77 -24.87
CA THR A 23 21.21 21.35 -24.84
C THR A 23 21.58 20.93 -23.44
N LEU A 24 21.16 19.71 -23.09
CA LEU A 24 21.66 19.01 -21.90
C LEU A 24 23.19 18.78 -22.08
N SER A 25 23.90 18.97 -21.00
CA SER A 25 25.32 18.58 -20.95
C SER A 25 25.46 17.05 -20.97
N GLU A 26 26.60 16.54 -21.40
CA GLU A 26 26.88 15.09 -21.37
C GLU A 26 26.74 14.50 -19.95
N THR A 27 27.07 15.29 -18.93
CA THR A 27 26.94 14.90 -17.52
C THR A 27 25.49 14.81 -17.08
N GLU A 28 24.62 15.71 -17.53
CA GLU A 28 23.17 15.65 -17.25
C GLU A 28 22.55 14.42 -17.91
N VAL A 29 22.85 14.16 -19.17
CA VAL A 29 22.38 12.98 -19.91
C VAL A 29 22.84 11.69 -19.22
N ALA A 30 24.13 11.59 -18.85
CA ALA A 30 24.63 10.42 -18.14
C ALA A 30 23.96 10.22 -16.77
N THR A 31 23.68 11.30 -16.05
CA THR A 31 22.97 11.28 -14.77
C THR A 31 21.53 10.82 -14.94
N MET A 32 20.81 11.36 -15.92
CA MET A 32 19.43 10.95 -16.23
C MET A 32 19.36 9.47 -16.60
N ASN A 33 20.23 9.01 -17.50
CA ASN A 33 20.25 7.60 -17.91
C ASN A 33 20.51 6.66 -16.73
N ALA A 34 21.40 7.03 -15.80
CA ALA A 34 21.67 6.26 -14.61
C ALA A 34 20.46 6.21 -13.67
N LEU A 35 19.73 7.33 -13.50
CA LEU A 35 18.52 7.40 -12.69
C LEU A 35 17.35 6.61 -13.33
N ILE A 36 17.18 6.67 -14.64
CA ILE A 36 16.18 5.89 -15.38
C ILE A 36 16.49 4.39 -15.25
N ALA A 37 17.75 3.99 -15.41
CA ALA A 37 18.14 2.59 -15.23
C ALA A 37 17.84 2.08 -13.81
N GLN A 38 18.12 2.90 -12.78
CA GLN A 38 17.77 2.58 -11.40
C GLN A 38 16.26 2.44 -11.23
N ALA A 39 15.47 3.39 -11.73
CA ALA A 39 14.02 3.34 -11.67
C ALA A 39 13.46 2.09 -12.34
N THR A 40 13.98 1.74 -13.53
CA THR A 40 13.58 0.54 -14.28
C THR A 40 13.83 -0.73 -13.48
N PHE A 41 15.00 -0.83 -12.84
CA PHE A 41 15.38 -1.98 -12.03
C PHE A 41 14.45 -2.15 -10.81
N GLU A 42 14.11 -1.06 -10.12
CA GLU A 42 13.30 -1.08 -8.91
C GLU A 42 11.80 -1.20 -9.19
N ARG A 43 11.36 -0.83 -10.39
CA ARG A 43 9.95 -0.67 -10.75
C ARG A 43 9.10 -1.92 -10.53
N LEU A 44 9.59 -3.10 -10.94
CA LEU A 44 8.83 -4.35 -10.81
C LEU A 44 8.52 -4.70 -9.35
N GLU A 45 9.48 -4.46 -8.45
CA GLU A 45 9.28 -4.68 -7.02
C GLU A 45 8.23 -3.72 -6.45
N LEU A 46 8.32 -2.43 -6.80
CA LEU A 46 7.40 -1.39 -6.34
C LEU A 46 5.97 -1.63 -6.85
N LEU A 47 5.81 -1.91 -8.14
CA LEU A 47 4.52 -2.22 -8.74
C LEU A 47 3.92 -3.50 -8.16
N SER A 48 4.72 -4.53 -7.92
CA SER A 48 4.23 -5.76 -7.30
C SER A 48 3.58 -5.47 -5.94
N THR A 49 4.25 -4.74 -5.06
CA THR A 49 3.67 -4.43 -3.74
C THR A 49 2.45 -3.51 -3.84
N GLN A 50 2.44 -2.55 -4.77
CA GLN A 50 1.28 -1.67 -5.00
C GLN A 50 0.07 -2.45 -5.49
N VAL A 51 0.25 -3.36 -6.43
CA VAL A 51 -0.83 -4.19 -6.99
C VAL A 51 -1.47 -5.08 -5.91
N TYR A 52 -0.66 -5.64 -5.00
CA TYR A 52 -1.20 -6.37 -3.85
C TYR A 52 -1.92 -5.46 -2.86
N TYR A 53 -1.40 -4.26 -2.61
CA TYR A 53 -2.06 -3.28 -1.76
C TYR A 53 -3.46 -2.91 -2.27
N LEU A 54 -3.58 -2.70 -3.58
CA LEU A 54 -4.84 -2.37 -4.25
C LEU A 54 -5.75 -3.59 -4.52
N ALA A 55 -5.34 -4.79 -4.13
CA ALA A 55 -6.02 -6.04 -4.42
C ALA A 55 -6.30 -6.22 -5.94
N GLN A 56 -5.33 -5.88 -6.78
CA GLN A 56 -5.41 -5.98 -8.26
C GLN A 56 -4.51 -7.08 -8.83
N GLN A 57 -3.91 -7.90 -7.97
CA GLN A 57 -2.99 -8.97 -8.38
C GLN A 57 -3.73 -10.03 -9.22
N GLU A 58 -3.00 -10.57 -10.18
CA GLU A 58 -3.43 -11.78 -10.89
C GLU A 58 -2.92 -13.02 -10.16
N ILE A 59 -3.82 -13.94 -9.89
CA ILE A 59 -3.50 -15.20 -9.22
C ILE A 59 -3.17 -16.26 -10.25
N THR A 60 -1.93 -16.74 -10.21
CA THR A 60 -1.53 -17.85 -11.05
C THR A 60 -2.27 -19.13 -10.64
N ASN A 61 -3.17 -19.61 -11.50
CA ASN A 61 -3.84 -20.89 -11.34
C ASN A 61 -2.85 -22.03 -11.64
N LEU A 62 -2.86 -23.07 -10.81
CA LEU A 62 -2.02 -24.26 -11.02
C LEU A 62 -2.51 -25.17 -12.17
N LYS A 63 -3.68 -24.89 -12.76
CA LYS A 63 -4.29 -25.64 -13.89
C LYS A 63 -4.50 -27.14 -13.62
N ILE A 64 -4.51 -27.55 -12.35
CA ILE A 64 -4.65 -28.96 -11.96
C ILE A 64 -6.13 -29.32 -11.76
N ALA A 65 -6.89 -28.45 -11.10
CA ALA A 65 -8.27 -28.73 -10.69
C ALA A 65 -9.31 -27.83 -11.37
N ILE A 66 -8.89 -26.68 -11.89
CA ILE A 66 -9.78 -25.68 -12.49
C ILE A 66 -9.32 -25.42 -13.91
N PRO A 67 -10.18 -25.66 -14.93
CA PRO A 67 -9.89 -25.32 -16.33
C PRO A 67 -9.69 -23.81 -16.50
N ASP A 68 -8.82 -23.42 -17.43
CA ASP A 68 -8.51 -22.01 -17.71
C ASP A 68 -9.76 -21.19 -18.04
N GLU A 69 -10.69 -21.74 -18.79
CA GLU A 69 -11.95 -21.10 -19.18
C GLU A 69 -12.83 -20.67 -17.99
N LEU A 70 -12.73 -21.38 -16.86
CA LEU A 70 -13.43 -21.04 -15.62
C LEU A 70 -12.59 -20.10 -14.73
N ALA A 71 -11.28 -20.31 -14.68
CA ALA A 71 -10.37 -19.49 -13.88
C ALA A 71 -10.36 -18.02 -14.34
N ASP A 72 -10.48 -17.79 -15.65
CA ASP A 72 -10.52 -16.44 -16.23
C ASP A 72 -11.81 -15.67 -15.92
N LYS A 73 -12.90 -16.40 -15.61
CA LYS A 73 -14.22 -15.81 -15.31
C LYS A 73 -14.42 -15.53 -13.81
N LEU A 74 -13.69 -16.23 -12.96
CA LEU A 74 -13.84 -16.16 -11.51
C LEU A 74 -12.62 -15.46 -10.92
N ARG A 75 -12.82 -14.29 -10.33
CA ARG A 75 -11.75 -13.53 -9.68
C ARG A 75 -12.06 -13.35 -8.19
N THR A 76 -11.38 -14.13 -7.37
CA THR A 76 -11.55 -14.09 -5.91
C THR A 76 -10.27 -13.60 -5.27
N LEU A 77 -10.33 -12.43 -4.62
CA LEU A 77 -9.20 -11.77 -4.01
C LEU A 77 -9.43 -11.49 -2.53
N VAL A 78 -8.38 -11.50 -1.74
CA VAL A 78 -8.39 -11.09 -0.34
C VAL A 78 -7.60 -9.80 -0.16
N GLY A 79 -8.15 -8.84 0.58
CA GLY A 79 -7.55 -7.53 0.83
C GLY A 79 -6.55 -7.49 2.01
N TRP A 80 -5.91 -8.61 2.35
CA TRP A 80 -5.01 -8.68 3.53
C TRP A 80 -3.76 -7.84 3.40
N ALA A 81 -3.36 -7.46 2.20
CA ALA A 81 -2.22 -6.58 1.99
C ALA A 81 -2.51 -5.14 2.48
N ALA A 82 -3.75 -4.65 2.34
CA ALA A 82 -4.15 -3.35 2.88
C ALA A 82 -4.07 -3.33 4.42
N ILE A 83 -4.39 -4.46 5.08
CA ILE A 83 -4.27 -4.61 6.55
C ILE A 83 -2.81 -4.48 7.03
N ALA A 84 -1.83 -4.69 6.14
CA ALA A 84 -0.42 -4.44 6.47
C ALA A 84 -0.06 -2.94 6.53
N VAL A 85 -0.87 -2.08 5.93
CA VAL A 85 -0.58 -0.65 5.69
C VAL A 85 -1.54 0.25 6.45
N ASP A 86 -2.84 0.15 6.17
CA ASP A 86 -3.84 1.12 6.60
C ASP A 86 -3.92 1.31 8.11
N PRO A 87 -3.88 0.25 8.95
CA PRO A 87 -3.92 0.43 10.41
C PRO A 87 -2.71 1.19 10.97
N TYR A 88 -1.59 1.24 10.25
CA TYR A 88 -0.46 2.07 10.63
C TYR A 88 -0.62 3.51 10.14
N VAL A 89 -1.11 3.73 8.93
CA VAL A 89 -1.42 5.08 8.41
C VAL A 89 -2.38 5.81 9.34
N GLU A 90 -3.44 5.14 9.80
CA GLU A 90 -4.42 5.68 10.74
C GLU A 90 -3.83 6.10 12.10
N ARG A 91 -2.72 5.44 12.53
CA ARG A 91 -2.03 5.72 13.80
C ARG A 91 -0.87 6.68 13.67
N LEU A 92 -0.58 7.14 12.45
CA LEU A 92 0.47 8.09 12.16
C LEU A 92 -0.17 9.44 11.84
N SER A 93 -0.22 10.32 12.82
CA SER A 93 -0.70 11.69 12.66
C SER A 93 0.23 12.65 13.37
N VAL A 94 0.73 13.62 12.64
CA VAL A 94 1.58 14.70 13.18
C VAL A 94 0.68 15.73 13.83
N GLU A 95 0.97 16.10 15.07
CA GLU A 95 0.33 17.19 15.80
C GLU A 95 1.01 18.52 15.47
N GLY A 96 2.33 18.52 15.31
CA GLY A 96 3.11 19.69 14.96
C GLY A 96 4.60 19.53 15.18
N PHE A 97 5.29 20.66 15.21
CA PHE A 97 6.75 20.72 15.41
C PHE A 97 7.08 21.69 16.53
N ARG A 98 8.08 21.34 17.36
CA ARG A 98 8.58 22.18 18.45
C ARG A 98 10.05 22.50 18.30
N LEU A 99 10.43 23.69 18.71
CA LEU A 99 11.83 24.08 18.86
C LEU A 99 12.33 23.82 20.31
N PRO A 100 13.65 23.73 20.51
CA PRO A 100 14.20 23.54 21.85
C PRO A 100 13.76 24.61 22.85
N GLY A 101 13.18 24.17 23.95
CA GLY A 101 12.68 25.07 25.01
C GLY A 101 11.24 25.52 24.87
N GLU A 102 10.57 25.19 23.77
CA GLU A 102 9.13 25.38 23.57
C GLU A 102 8.33 24.25 24.21
N THR A 103 7.21 24.57 24.81
CA THR A 103 6.23 23.62 25.36
C THR A 103 5.10 23.36 24.39
N ASP A 104 4.82 24.30 23.52
CA ASP A 104 3.74 24.26 22.53
C ASP A 104 4.31 24.15 21.11
N VAL A 105 3.45 23.83 20.15
CA VAL A 105 3.78 23.78 18.73
C VAL A 105 4.23 25.16 18.25
N ASN A 106 5.31 25.18 17.48
CA ASN A 106 5.84 26.43 16.91
C ASN A 106 4.94 26.92 15.78
N GLN A 107 4.49 28.18 15.87
CA GLN A 107 3.51 28.75 14.96
C GLN A 107 4.04 28.89 13.52
N ASP A 108 5.29 29.32 13.32
CA ASP A 108 5.87 29.48 11.98
C ASP A 108 5.93 28.15 11.22
N LEU A 109 6.19 27.04 11.97
CA LEU A 109 6.20 25.70 11.40
C LEU A 109 4.78 25.17 11.18
N ALA A 110 3.81 25.54 12.02
CA ALA A 110 2.41 25.22 11.82
C ALA A 110 1.86 25.94 10.57
N ASP A 111 2.16 27.22 10.39
CA ASP A 111 1.73 28.00 9.22
C ASP A 111 2.32 27.40 7.92
N LEU A 112 3.57 26.95 7.94
CA LEU A 112 4.21 26.25 6.82
C LEU A 112 3.53 24.90 6.52
N TRP A 113 3.17 24.16 7.58
CA TRP A 113 2.47 22.87 7.48
C TRP A 113 1.08 23.03 6.87
N ASP A 114 0.31 23.97 7.39
CA ASP A 114 -1.07 24.22 6.95
C ASP A 114 -1.11 24.86 5.57
N GLY A 115 -0.20 25.80 5.28
CA GLY A 115 -0.08 26.45 3.98
C GLY A 115 0.20 25.46 2.84
N ASN A 116 0.89 24.36 3.12
CA ASN A 116 1.13 23.27 2.17
C ASN A 116 0.13 22.11 2.28
N ARG A 117 -0.89 22.19 3.13
CA ARG A 117 -1.89 21.13 3.37
C ARG A 117 -1.27 19.79 3.76
N LEU A 118 -0.18 19.81 4.51
CA LEU A 118 0.60 18.62 4.82
C LEU A 118 -0.15 17.62 5.70
N ALA A 119 -1.21 18.04 6.36
CA ALA A 119 -2.11 17.14 7.08
C ALA A 119 -2.77 16.11 6.15
N ALA A 120 -3.03 16.44 4.88
CA ALA A 120 -3.52 15.49 3.88
C ALA A 120 -2.37 14.73 3.22
N GLU A 121 -1.31 15.44 2.83
CA GLU A 121 -0.15 14.88 2.12
C GLU A 121 0.59 13.81 2.96
N GLN A 122 0.65 13.94 4.29
CA GLN A 122 1.33 12.99 5.16
C GLN A 122 0.79 11.56 5.01
N SER A 123 -0.54 11.40 4.86
CA SER A 123 -1.14 10.06 4.70
C SER A 123 -0.74 9.42 3.38
N LEU A 124 -0.59 10.19 2.31
CA LEU A 124 -0.07 9.69 1.02
C LEU A 124 1.37 9.21 1.18
N ALA A 125 2.22 10.01 1.84
CA ALA A 125 3.61 9.64 2.10
C ALA A 125 3.73 8.39 2.97
N PHE A 126 2.90 8.25 4.00
CA PHE A 126 2.91 7.07 4.87
C PHE A 126 2.44 5.83 4.12
N THR A 127 1.38 5.94 3.32
CA THR A 127 0.86 4.84 2.50
C THR A 127 1.93 4.36 1.51
N ASP A 128 2.56 5.26 0.78
CA ASP A 128 3.62 4.91 -0.17
C ASP A 128 4.84 4.32 0.54
N ALA A 129 5.27 4.91 1.65
CA ALA A 129 6.40 4.39 2.42
C ALA A 129 6.13 2.99 2.97
N LEU A 130 4.93 2.69 3.43
CA LEU A 130 4.54 1.41 4.01
C LEU A 130 4.30 0.34 2.93
N SER A 131 3.63 0.69 1.83
CA SER A 131 3.31 -0.23 0.74
C SER A 131 4.49 -0.44 -0.20
N MET A 132 5.17 0.63 -0.64
CA MET A 132 6.24 0.63 -1.62
C MET A 132 7.64 0.89 -1.03
N ARG A 133 7.85 0.58 0.27
CA ARG A 133 9.11 0.70 1.03
C ARG A 133 9.60 2.13 1.32
N ARG A 134 9.22 3.15 0.55
CA ARG A 134 9.59 4.56 0.76
C ARG A 134 8.64 5.50 0.02
N ALA A 135 8.61 6.74 0.47
CA ALA A 135 8.09 7.88 -0.25
C ALA A 135 9.18 8.95 -0.33
N TYR A 136 8.98 9.92 -1.20
CA TYR A 136 9.86 11.09 -1.29
C TYR A 136 9.09 12.35 -0.98
N TRP A 137 9.78 13.29 -0.37
CA TRP A 137 9.31 14.65 -0.17
C TRP A 137 10.20 15.58 -0.99
N THR A 138 9.60 16.46 -1.75
CA THR A 138 10.28 17.49 -2.51
C THR A 138 9.95 18.85 -1.93
N VAL A 139 10.93 19.75 -1.90
CA VAL A 139 10.75 21.12 -1.44
C VAL A 139 11.20 22.04 -2.56
N GLY A 140 10.34 22.98 -2.95
CA GLY A 140 10.63 23.97 -3.99
C GLY A 140 10.35 25.38 -3.50
N SER A 141 10.73 26.37 -4.33
CA SER A 141 10.36 27.77 -4.12
C SER A 141 8.85 27.93 -4.22
N GLY A 142 8.29 28.97 -3.56
CA GLY A 142 6.94 29.44 -3.84
C GLY A 142 6.81 30.02 -5.23
N ASP A 143 5.59 30.27 -5.68
CA ASP A 143 5.29 30.78 -7.03
C ASP A 143 5.77 32.23 -7.22
N SER A 144 5.86 33.00 -6.13
CA SER A 144 6.31 34.38 -6.11
C SER A 144 7.32 34.63 -4.99
N PRO A 145 8.20 35.63 -5.11
CA PRO A 145 9.09 36.01 -4.04
C PRO A 145 8.33 36.38 -2.76
N GLY A 146 8.60 35.67 -1.68
CA GLY A 146 7.95 35.85 -0.37
C GLY A 146 6.85 34.83 -0.08
N ASP A 147 6.45 34.00 -1.04
CA ASP A 147 5.54 32.90 -0.81
C ASP A 147 6.23 31.79 0.03
N LEU A 148 5.41 30.98 0.68
CA LEU A 148 5.89 29.79 1.39
C LEU A 148 6.50 28.79 0.40
N PRO A 149 7.60 28.10 0.79
CA PRO A 149 8.13 26.98 0.02
C PRO A 149 7.07 25.93 -0.23
N ARG A 150 7.03 25.38 -1.44
CA ARG A 150 6.13 24.27 -1.77
C ARG A 150 6.75 22.96 -1.33
N ILE A 151 5.95 22.19 -0.59
CA ILE A 151 6.31 20.86 -0.12
C ILE A 151 5.32 19.87 -0.74
N CYS A 152 5.83 18.88 -1.48
CA CYS A 152 5.02 17.88 -2.15
C CYS A 152 5.51 16.48 -1.82
N VAL A 153 4.58 15.52 -1.81
CA VAL A 153 4.89 14.09 -1.74
C VAL A 153 5.02 13.51 -3.13
N GLU A 154 6.05 12.70 -3.34
CA GLU A 154 6.29 12.04 -4.62
C GLU A 154 6.39 10.53 -4.43
N SER A 155 5.68 9.81 -5.29
CA SER A 155 5.71 8.36 -5.30
C SER A 155 7.07 7.82 -5.78
N PRO A 156 7.59 6.74 -5.20
CA PRO A 156 8.80 6.08 -5.71
C PRO A 156 8.62 5.48 -7.11
N LEU A 157 7.41 5.41 -7.63
CA LEU A 157 7.12 5.05 -9.03
C LEU A 157 7.39 6.20 -10.01
N ASN A 158 7.35 7.43 -9.53
CA ASN A 158 7.50 8.64 -10.33
C ASN A 158 8.81 9.39 -10.05
N MET A 159 9.67 8.83 -9.21
CA MET A 159 10.91 9.46 -8.81
C MET A 159 12.04 8.47 -8.59
N ALA A 160 13.23 8.80 -9.09
CA ALA A 160 14.48 8.10 -8.79
C ALA A 160 15.49 9.06 -8.15
N VAL A 161 16.19 8.60 -7.13
CA VAL A 161 17.17 9.40 -6.39
C VAL A 161 18.44 8.61 -6.16
N ARG A 162 19.58 9.17 -6.52
CA ARG A 162 20.88 8.63 -6.14
C ARG A 162 21.37 9.32 -4.85
N TRP A 163 21.94 8.53 -3.99
CA TRP A 163 22.40 8.97 -2.68
C TRP A 163 23.92 9.00 -2.63
N ASN A 164 24.48 9.81 -1.73
CA ASN A 164 25.90 9.79 -1.44
C ASN A 164 26.33 8.43 -0.85
N LEU A 165 27.63 8.22 -0.67
CA LEU A 165 28.19 6.96 -0.17
C LEU A 165 27.65 6.56 1.23
N ARG A 166 27.26 7.52 2.05
CA ARG A 166 26.65 7.27 3.36
C ARG A 166 25.17 6.97 3.26
N GLY A 167 24.52 7.33 2.14
CA GLY A 167 23.09 7.15 1.89
C GLY A 167 22.20 8.07 2.70
N ASP A 168 22.71 9.19 3.19
CA ASP A 168 22.03 10.18 4.01
C ASP A 168 21.69 11.47 3.26
N MET A 169 22.36 11.77 2.15
CA MET A 169 22.10 12.96 1.34
C MET A 169 21.85 12.58 -0.13
N ALA A 170 20.82 13.18 -0.72
CA ALA A 170 20.56 13.06 -2.14
C ALA A 170 21.68 13.75 -2.93
N ARG A 171 22.18 13.08 -3.95
CA ARG A 171 23.21 13.57 -4.87
C ARG A 171 22.60 14.17 -6.13
N ASP A 172 21.62 13.49 -6.67
CA ASP A 172 20.81 13.89 -7.81
C ASP A 172 19.49 13.12 -7.77
N ALA A 173 18.44 13.72 -8.36
CA ALA A 173 17.12 13.13 -8.42
C ALA A 173 16.49 13.42 -9.79
N LEU A 174 15.65 12.49 -10.24
CA LEU A 174 14.86 12.60 -11.44
C LEU A 174 13.40 12.33 -11.10
N ARG A 175 12.53 13.26 -11.41
CA ARG A 175 11.08 13.14 -11.26
C ARG A 175 10.44 13.23 -12.63
N TRP A 176 9.42 12.41 -12.89
CA TRP A 176 8.59 12.48 -14.08
C TRP A 176 7.12 12.61 -13.71
N PHE A 177 6.43 13.45 -14.43
CA PHE A 177 5.04 13.80 -14.19
C PHE A 177 4.37 14.24 -15.50
N GLU A 178 3.06 14.41 -15.48
CA GLU A 178 2.30 14.82 -16.65
C GLU A 178 1.60 16.15 -16.35
N VAL A 179 1.65 17.06 -17.31
CA VAL A 179 0.93 18.34 -17.26
C VAL A 179 0.19 18.50 -18.58
N ASP A 180 -1.12 18.69 -18.53
CA ASP A 180 -1.99 18.84 -19.70
C ASP A 180 -1.82 17.76 -20.78
N GLY A 181 -1.63 16.50 -20.33
CA GLY A 181 -1.42 15.36 -21.22
C GLY A 181 0.00 15.27 -21.82
N ARG A 182 0.92 16.14 -21.41
CA ARG A 182 2.32 16.11 -21.85
C ARG A 182 3.24 15.58 -20.75
N PRO A 183 4.14 14.63 -21.09
CA PRO A 183 5.15 14.17 -20.14
C PRO A 183 6.21 15.25 -19.88
N HIS A 184 6.50 15.43 -18.60
CA HIS A 184 7.54 16.32 -18.08
C HIS A 184 8.55 15.55 -17.24
N ILE A 185 9.78 16.04 -17.20
CA ILE A 185 10.86 15.53 -16.37
C ILE A 185 11.51 16.70 -15.64
N MET A 186 11.81 16.52 -14.36
CA MET A 186 12.61 17.43 -13.58
C MET A 186 13.88 16.71 -13.12
N LEU A 187 15.03 17.21 -13.51
CA LEU A 187 16.33 16.75 -13.03
C LEU A 187 16.83 17.72 -11.95
N GLU A 188 17.01 17.20 -10.74
CA GLU A 188 17.54 17.94 -9.60
C GLU A 188 18.99 17.56 -9.36
N THR A 189 19.85 18.55 -9.23
CA THR A 189 21.26 18.38 -8.87
C THR A 189 21.65 19.27 -7.69
N LEU A 190 22.88 19.20 -7.25
CA LEU A 190 23.37 20.05 -6.13
C LEU A 190 23.37 21.53 -6.46
N THR A 191 23.37 21.90 -7.72
CA THR A 191 23.57 23.28 -8.18
C THR A 191 22.45 23.83 -9.02
N GLN A 192 21.64 22.97 -9.61
CA GLN A 192 20.58 23.38 -10.54
C GLN A 192 19.45 22.39 -10.63
N SER A 193 18.28 22.90 -11.00
CA SER A 193 17.09 22.17 -11.40
C SER A 193 16.86 22.37 -12.89
N THR A 194 16.69 21.30 -13.66
CA THR A 194 16.44 21.36 -15.10
C THR A 194 15.08 20.74 -15.42
N HIS A 195 14.15 21.56 -15.92
CA HIS A 195 12.82 21.16 -16.32
C HIS A 195 12.77 20.88 -17.81
N MET A 196 12.27 19.73 -18.19
CA MET A 196 12.11 19.28 -19.57
C MET A 196 10.68 18.85 -19.83
N ALA A 197 10.20 19.14 -21.05
CA ALA A 197 8.90 18.66 -21.52
C ALA A 197 9.08 17.91 -22.83
N ARG A 198 8.18 16.99 -23.11
CA ARG A 198 8.16 16.28 -24.40
C ARG A 198 7.37 17.11 -25.40
N ASN A 199 7.99 17.44 -26.53
CA ASN A 199 7.33 18.17 -27.61
C ASN A 199 6.41 17.27 -28.46
N ASP A 200 5.64 17.87 -29.38
CA ASP A 200 4.70 17.15 -30.24
C ASP A 200 5.39 16.16 -31.20
N GLN A 201 6.71 16.30 -31.42
CA GLN A 201 7.55 15.39 -32.23
C GLN A 201 8.11 14.23 -31.38
N GLY A 202 7.83 14.21 -30.09
CA GLY A 202 8.30 13.17 -29.17
C GLY A 202 9.72 13.39 -28.62
N ALA A 203 10.37 14.50 -28.93
CA ALA A 203 11.68 14.86 -28.40
C ALA A 203 11.57 15.60 -27.07
N TRP A 204 12.58 15.45 -26.21
CA TRP A 204 12.67 16.18 -24.94
C TRP A 204 13.35 17.53 -25.16
N GLU A 205 12.72 18.59 -24.69
CA GLU A 205 13.21 19.97 -24.76
C GLU A 205 13.35 20.53 -23.34
N VAL A 206 14.42 21.27 -23.08
CA VAL A 206 14.58 22.00 -21.82
C VAL A 206 13.65 23.20 -21.86
N VAL A 207 12.68 23.22 -20.94
CA VAL A 207 11.70 24.29 -20.78
C VAL A 207 12.27 25.39 -19.89
N ASP A 208 12.92 25.00 -18.80
CA ASP A 208 13.46 25.90 -17.81
C ASP A 208 14.68 25.31 -17.13
N ARG A 209 15.57 26.19 -16.65
CA ARG A 209 16.75 25.83 -15.88
C ARG A 209 17.00 26.85 -14.78
N ASP A 210 16.82 26.44 -13.55
CA ASP A 210 17.11 27.24 -12.35
C ASP A 210 18.47 26.84 -11.79
N VAL A 211 19.40 27.82 -11.71
CA VAL A 211 20.75 27.64 -11.15
C VAL A 211 20.75 28.22 -9.73
N HIS A 212 20.42 27.41 -8.76
CA HIS A 212 20.25 27.82 -7.36
C HIS A 212 21.54 27.74 -6.53
N ASN A 213 22.52 26.90 -6.89
CA ASN A 213 23.79 26.72 -6.18
C ASN A 213 23.66 26.44 -4.66
N PHE A 214 22.61 25.77 -4.23
CA PHE A 214 22.34 25.47 -2.83
C PHE A 214 23.34 24.47 -2.21
N GLY A 215 23.99 23.63 -3.04
CA GLY A 215 24.88 22.57 -2.57
C GLY A 215 24.15 21.36 -1.98
N PHE A 216 22.84 21.28 -2.14
CA PHE A 216 21.99 20.13 -1.77
C PHE A 216 20.87 19.92 -2.80
N VAL A 217 20.39 18.69 -2.92
CA VAL A 217 19.22 18.35 -3.70
C VAL A 217 17.98 18.42 -2.82
N PRO A 218 16.91 19.14 -3.23
CA PRO A 218 15.76 19.41 -2.37
C PRO A 218 14.79 18.20 -2.27
N VAL A 219 15.33 17.04 -1.92
CA VAL A 219 14.60 15.77 -1.84
C VAL A 219 14.93 15.05 -0.54
N VAL A 220 13.90 14.67 0.20
CA VAL A 220 14.01 13.88 1.44
C VAL A 220 13.36 12.52 1.26
N ARG A 221 14.04 11.46 1.69
CA ARG A 221 13.51 10.11 1.65
C ARG A 221 12.86 9.72 2.97
N MET A 222 11.59 9.36 2.92
CA MET A 222 10.89 8.69 4.01
C MET A 222 10.90 7.18 3.77
N ALA A 223 11.83 6.46 4.42
CA ALA A 223 12.02 5.04 4.23
C ALA A 223 11.38 4.22 5.36
N ASN A 224 10.57 3.21 5.03
CA ASN A 224 9.98 2.31 6.01
C ASN A 224 10.95 1.17 6.35
N ASN A 225 11.12 0.88 7.65
CA ASN A 225 11.95 -0.21 8.16
C ASN A 225 13.33 -0.32 7.47
N PRO A 226 14.15 0.74 7.41
CA PRO A 226 15.45 0.70 6.78
C PRO A 226 16.38 -0.29 7.52
N LEU A 227 17.25 -0.93 6.77
CA LEU A 227 18.37 -1.74 7.28
C LEU A 227 19.69 -1.08 6.86
N THR A 228 20.77 -1.40 7.58
CA THR A 228 22.11 -0.93 7.20
C THR A 228 22.50 -1.31 5.78
N MET A 229 22.11 -2.52 5.33
CA MET A 229 22.34 -3.01 3.98
C MET A 229 21.26 -2.58 2.96
N ALA A 230 20.09 -2.11 3.42
CA ALA A 230 18.95 -1.71 2.59
C ALA A 230 18.35 -0.40 3.13
N ARG A 231 19.11 0.69 3.03
CA ARG A 231 18.72 2.01 3.52
C ARG A 231 17.50 2.60 2.80
N GLY A 232 17.19 2.09 1.60
CA GLY A 232 16.01 2.45 0.81
C GLY A 232 14.67 1.98 1.40
N GLY A 233 14.70 1.24 2.52
CA GLY A 233 13.51 0.75 3.19
C GLY A 233 13.01 -0.61 2.68
N ARG A 234 11.95 -1.10 3.32
CA ARG A 234 11.25 -2.35 2.97
C ARG A 234 9.75 -2.15 3.12
N SER A 235 8.98 -2.77 2.23
CA SER A 235 7.52 -2.81 2.31
C SER A 235 7.03 -3.60 3.53
N GLU A 236 5.89 -3.23 4.09
CA GLU A 236 5.14 -4.07 5.03
C GLU A 236 4.49 -5.27 4.31
N ILE A 237 4.25 -5.15 3.02
CA ILE A 237 3.75 -6.24 2.16
C ILE A 237 4.93 -7.13 1.79
N THR A 238 5.28 -8.02 2.71
CA THR A 238 6.45 -8.89 2.58
C THR A 238 6.18 -10.03 1.60
N PRO A 239 7.23 -10.63 0.97
CA PRO A 239 7.07 -11.81 0.13
C PRO A 239 6.37 -12.99 0.84
N ALA A 240 6.56 -13.14 2.15
CA ALA A 240 5.88 -14.14 2.95
C ALA A 240 4.36 -13.89 3.00
N LEU A 241 3.96 -12.65 3.19
CA LEU A 241 2.54 -12.24 3.17
C LEU A 241 1.93 -12.46 1.78
N ILE A 242 2.63 -12.05 0.72
CA ILE A 242 2.22 -12.27 -0.67
C ILE A 242 1.93 -13.74 -0.93
N SER A 243 2.85 -14.63 -0.54
CA SER A 243 2.69 -16.09 -0.71
C SER A 243 1.45 -16.64 0.02
N ILE A 244 1.14 -16.12 1.21
CA ILE A 244 -0.06 -16.51 1.96
C ILE A 244 -1.33 -16.01 1.26
N ILE A 245 -1.34 -14.75 0.81
CA ILE A 245 -2.44 -14.15 0.05
C ILE A 245 -2.76 -14.98 -1.19
N ASP A 246 -1.75 -15.30 -2.00
CA ASP A 246 -1.92 -16.10 -3.21
C ASP A 246 -2.49 -17.48 -2.92
N SER A 247 -2.03 -18.09 -1.81
CA SER A 247 -2.52 -19.40 -1.40
C SER A 247 -3.97 -19.34 -0.92
N ALA A 248 -4.34 -18.29 -0.18
CA ALA A 248 -5.72 -18.07 0.25
C ALA A 248 -6.65 -17.81 -0.93
N CYS A 249 -6.25 -16.95 -1.89
CA CYS A 249 -7.03 -16.66 -3.08
C CYS A 249 -7.26 -17.92 -3.93
N ARG A 250 -6.23 -18.78 -4.12
CA ARG A 250 -6.41 -20.07 -4.80
C ARG A 250 -7.38 -21.02 -4.10
N ARG A 251 -7.41 -21.01 -2.76
CA ARG A 251 -8.37 -21.83 -2.00
C ARG A 251 -9.78 -21.28 -2.05
N LEU A 252 -9.95 -19.97 -2.02
CA LEU A 252 -11.25 -19.33 -2.20
C LEU A 252 -11.81 -19.61 -3.60
N LEU A 253 -10.99 -19.48 -4.64
CA LEU A 253 -11.39 -19.85 -5.99
C LEU A 253 -11.81 -21.32 -6.09
N GLY A 254 -11.06 -22.22 -5.44
CA GLY A 254 -11.42 -23.64 -5.35
C GLY A 254 -12.74 -23.87 -4.62
N LEU A 255 -13.03 -23.10 -3.58
CA LEU A 255 -14.29 -23.16 -2.84
C LEU A 255 -15.48 -22.70 -3.73
N GLU A 256 -15.33 -21.60 -4.46
CA GLU A 256 -16.37 -21.11 -5.37
C GLU A 256 -16.69 -22.13 -6.46
N VAL A 257 -15.68 -22.66 -7.14
CA VAL A 257 -15.86 -23.71 -8.16
C VAL A 257 -16.49 -24.95 -7.57
N ALA A 258 -16.05 -25.40 -6.39
CA ALA A 258 -16.65 -26.54 -5.72
C ALA A 258 -18.11 -26.26 -5.34
N SER A 259 -18.41 -25.06 -4.84
CA SER A 259 -19.77 -24.67 -4.46
C SER A 259 -20.71 -24.68 -5.67
N GLU A 260 -20.28 -24.21 -6.83
CA GLU A 260 -21.07 -24.27 -8.06
C GLU A 260 -21.28 -25.73 -8.55
N LEU A 261 -20.22 -26.54 -8.55
CA LEU A 261 -20.31 -27.93 -9.01
C LEU A 261 -21.17 -28.83 -8.10
N TYR A 262 -21.12 -28.56 -6.78
CA TYR A 262 -21.83 -29.37 -5.78
C TYR A 262 -23.13 -28.74 -5.29
N SER A 263 -23.50 -27.55 -5.76
CA SER A 263 -24.79 -26.91 -5.46
C SER A 263 -25.97 -27.77 -5.91
N ALA A 264 -25.75 -28.58 -6.92
CA ALA A 264 -26.70 -29.61 -7.35
C ALA A 264 -26.06 -31.00 -7.27
N PRO A 265 -26.66 -31.96 -6.58
CA PRO A 265 -26.08 -33.28 -6.37
C PRO A 265 -25.94 -34.03 -7.69
N GLN A 266 -24.72 -34.35 -8.06
CA GLN A 266 -24.44 -35.15 -9.26
C GLN A 266 -24.95 -36.58 -9.06
N LYS A 267 -25.73 -37.08 -10.01
CA LYS A 267 -26.28 -38.43 -10.00
C LYS A 267 -25.64 -39.23 -11.16
N LEU A 268 -25.23 -40.43 -10.87
CA LEU A 268 -24.80 -41.41 -11.86
C LEU A 268 -25.91 -42.46 -11.98
N ILE A 269 -26.44 -42.61 -13.15
CA ILE A 269 -27.48 -43.61 -13.46
C ILE A 269 -26.83 -44.67 -14.35
N LEU A 270 -26.81 -45.89 -13.87
CA LEU A 270 -26.30 -47.05 -14.61
C LEU A 270 -27.45 -47.92 -15.09
N GLY A 271 -27.39 -48.43 -16.31
CA GLY A 271 -28.41 -49.30 -16.87
C GLY A 271 -29.64 -48.60 -17.44
N ALA A 272 -29.63 -47.26 -17.53
CA ALA A 272 -30.71 -46.52 -18.19
C ALA A 272 -30.47 -46.46 -19.71
N THR A 273 -31.59 -46.47 -20.47
CA THR A 273 -31.60 -46.34 -21.93
C THR A 273 -31.91 -44.93 -22.37
N GLU A 274 -31.64 -44.58 -23.63
CA GLU A 274 -31.93 -43.23 -24.16
C GLU A 274 -33.43 -42.90 -24.08
N ALA A 275 -34.30 -43.91 -24.19
CA ALA A 275 -35.76 -43.75 -24.09
C ALA A 275 -36.21 -43.21 -22.71
N ASP A 276 -35.50 -43.55 -21.64
CA ASP A 276 -35.80 -43.11 -20.29
C ASP A 276 -35.64 -41.58 -20.11
N PHE A 277 -34.93 -40.93 -21.01
CA PHE A 277 -34.67 -39.48 -21.01
C PHE A 277 -35.47 -38.71 -22.06
N GLN A 278 -36.45 -39.34 -22.69
CA GLN A 278 -37.35 -38.68 -23.65
C GLN A 278 -38.62 -38.17 -22.98
N ASP A 279 -39.22 -37.14 -23.52
CA ASP A 279 -40.53 -36.67 -23.11
C ASP A 279 -41.64 -37.47 -23.79
N SER A 280 -42.90 -37.22 -23.42
CA SER A 280 -44.06 -37.86 -24.00
C SER A 280 -44.24 -37.63 -25.51
N ALA A 281 -43.46 -36.73 -26.12
CA ALA A 281 -43.41 -36.41 -27.53
C ALA A 281 -42.19 -37.02 -28.23
N GLY A 282 -41.33 -37.79 -27.51
CA GLY A 282 -40.12 -38.43 -28.03
C GLY A 282 -38.93 -37.50 -28.17
N ALA A 283 -39.00 -36.27 -27.64
CA ALA A 283 -37.88 -35.35 -27.64
C ALA A 283 -36.98 -35.58 -26.40
N THR A 284 -35.68 -35.62 -26.58
CA THR A 284 -34.70 -35.78 -25.47
C THR A 284 -34.82 -34.62 -24.50
N LYS A 285 -35.15 -34.92 -23.25
CA LYS A 285 -35.15 -33.91 -22.18
C LYS A 285 -33.78 -33.27 -22.05
N SER A 286 -33.71 -31.94 -21.91
CA SER A 286 -32.44 -31.27 -21.71
C SER A 286 -31.77 -31.82 -20.44
N ALA A 287 -30.44 -31.93 -20.47
CA ALA A 287 -29.66 -32.33 -19.29
C ALA A 287 -30.04 -31.51 -18.04
N TRP A 288 -30.39 -30.24 -18.24
CA TRP A 288 -30.83 -29.29 -17.21
C TRP A 288 -32.17 -29.69 -16.58
N THR A 289 -33.15 -30.11 -17.41
CA THR A 289 -34.47 -30.56 -16.93
C THR A 289 -34.36 -31.89 -16.18
N THR A 290 -33.50 -32.78 -16.62
CA THR A 290 -33.23 -34.07 -15.96
C THR A 290 -32.50 -33.88 -14.63
N TYR A 291 -31.67 -32.86 -14.54
CA TYR A 291 -30.88 -32.50 -13.34
C TYR A 291 -31.71 -31.86 -12.26
N ILE A 292 -32.64 -30.97 -12.60
CA ILE A 292 -33.46 -30.21 -11.66
C ILE A 292 -34.69 -30.99 -11.17
N THR A 293 -35.26 -31.88 -12.00
CA THR A 293 -36.40 -32.72 -11.59
C THR A 293 -35.94 -33.83 -10.64
N SER A 294 -36.25 -33.66 -9.37
CA SER A 294 -35.84 -34.53 -8.26
C SER A 294 -36.47 -35.94 -8.24
N LEU A 295 -37.36 -36.25 -9.15
CA LEU A 295 -38.00 -37.56 -9.29
C LEU A 295 -37.83 -38.07 -10.76
N LEU A 296 -36.80 -38.88 -10.98
CA LEU A 296 -36.72 -39.75 -12.14
C LEU A 296 -37.38 -41.07 -11.77
N ALA A 297 -38.57 -41.36 -12.33
CA ALA A 297 -39.10 -42.69 -12.36
C ALA A 297 -38.45 -43.40 -13.57
N LEU A 298 -37.59 -44.38 -13.28
CA LEU A 298 -36.96 -45.21 -14.30
C LEU A 298 -37.71 -46.53 -14.37
N GLU A 299 -38.04 -46.98 -15.58
CA GLU A 299 -38.70 -48.25 -15.80
C GLU A 299 -37.66 -49.40 -15.80
N ARG A 300 -38.14 -50.62 -15.59
CA ARG A 300 -37.32 -51.82 -15.71
C ARG A 300 -37.05 -52.10 -17.20
N ASP A 301 -35.84 -52.63 -17.48
CA ASP A 301 -35.54 -53.09 -18.82
C ASP A 301 -36.35 -54.34 -19.18
N GLU A 302 -36.28 -54.78 -20.46
CA GLU A 302 -36.99 -56.00 -20.97
C GLU A 302 -36.60 -57.26 -20.21
N ASP A 303 -35.42 -57.28 -19.56
CA ASP A 303 -34.90 -58.38 -18.74
C ASP A 303 -35.28 -58.27 -17.26
N GLY A 304 -35.99 -57.21 -16.89
CA GLY A 304 -36.46 -56.96 -15.53
C GLY A 304 -35.47 -56.33 -14.58
N ASN A 305 -34.30 -55.85 -15.08
CA ASN A 305 -33.32 -55.14 -14.26
C ASN A 305 -33.78 -53.70 -14.00
N VAL A 306 -33.42 -53.18 -12.83
CA VAL A 306 -33.73 -51.80 -12.44
C VAL A 306 -32.44 -50.97 -12.58
N PRO A 307 -32.48 -49.82 -13.23
CA PRO A 307 -31.31 -48.93 -13.26
C PRO A 307 -30.85 -48.55 -11.85
N GLU A 308 -29.56 -48.62 -11.65
CA GLU A 308 -28.96 -48.20 -10.37
C GLU A 308 -28.65 -46.69 -10.37
N VAL A 309 -29.15 -45.99 -9.36
CA VAL A 309 -28.90 -44.57 -9.18
C VAL A 309 -27.91 -44.38 -8.05
N HIS A 310 -26.73 -43.89 -8.40
CA HIS A 310 -25.71 -43.49 -7.42
C HIS A 310 -25.65 -41.99 -7.32
N GLN A 311 -25.65 -41.47 -6.10
CA GLN A 311 -25.41 -40.07 -5.84
C GLN A 311 -23.98 -39.93 -5.31
N PHE A 312 -23.18 -39.04 -5.92
CA PHE A 312 -21.87 -38.74 -5.40
C PHE A 312 -22.00 -38.01 -4.04
N GLN A 313 -21.08 -38.31 -3.15
CA GLN A 313 -21.05 -37.61 -1.84
C GLN A 313 -20.87 -36.11 -2.04
N VAL A 314 -21.68 -35.33 -1.37
CA VAL A 314 -21.53 -33.88 -1.33
C VAL A 314 -20.21 -33.55 -0.64
N TYR A 315 -19.39 -32.75 -1.30
CA TYR A 315 -18.13 -32.26 -0.72
C TYR A 315 -18.44 -31.32 0.44
N ASP A 316 -17.73 -31.48 1.58
CA ASP A 316 -17.87 -30.58 2.73
C ASP A 316 -17.05 -29.30 2.53
N PRO A 317 -17.72 -28.13 2.36
CA PRO A 317 -17.03 -26.84 2.20
C PRO A 317 -16.19 -26.46 3.42
N ALA A 318 -16.46 -27.01 4.60
CA ALA A 318 -15.77 -26.72 5.84
C ALA A 318 -14.26 -27.01 5.77
N VAL A 319 -13.84 -27.92 4.89
CA VAL A 319 -12.42 -28.20 4.65
C VAL A 319 -11.69 -26.98 4.08
N PHE A 320 -12.30 -26.28 3.13
CA PHE A 320 -11.72 -25.06 2.54
C PHE A 320 -11.68 -23.93 3.58
N THR A 321 -12.77 -23.75 4.33
CA THR A 321 -12.86 -22.70 5.37
C THR A 321 -11.75 -22.86 6.39
N LYS A 322 -11.52 -24.07 6.91
CA LYS A 322 -10.44 -24.34 7.89
C LYS A 322 -9.04 -24.02 7.33
N VAL A 323 -8.80 -24.28 6.05
CA VAL A 323 -7.51 -23.94 5.42
C VAL A 323 -7.36 -22.43 5.26
N ILE A 324 -8.43 -21.72 4.91
CA ILE A 324 -8.42 -20.25 4.79
C ILE A 324 -8.20 -19.62 6.19
N GLU A 325 -8.86 -20.12 7.23
CA GLU A 325 -8.65 -19.70 8.62
C GLU A 325 -7.19 -19.92 9.06
N MET A 326 -6.56 -21.03 8.68
CA MET A 326 -5.14 -21.27 8.93
C MET A 326 -4.27 -20.20 8.26
N TYR A 327 -4.51 -19.87 6.98
CA TYR A 327 -3.78 -18.80 6.30
C TYR A 327 -4.01 -17.42 6.93
N ALA A 328 -5.24 -17.11 7.31
CA ALA A 328 -5.57 -15.88 8.02
C ALA A 328 -4.84 -15.79 9.37
N SER A 329 -4.76 -16.88 10.13
CA SER A 329 -4.00 -16.95 11.39
C SER A 329 -2.50 -16.71 11.18
N GLN A 330 -1.92 -17.28 10.12
CA GLN A 330 -0.50 -17.05 9.77
C GLN A 330 -0.27 -15.59 9.36
N ALA A 331 -1.17 -15.02 8.54
CA ALA A 331 -1.11 -13.61 8.15
C ALA A 331 -1.21 -12.69 9.39
N ALA A 332 -2.14 -12.96 10.33
CA ALA A 332 -2.28 -12.21 11.58
C ALA A 332 -0.96 -12.19 12.37
N GLY A 333 -0.28 -13.32 12.46
CA GLY A 333 1.02 -13.43 13.12
C GLY A 333 2.11 -12.55 12.50
N ILE A 334 2.19 -12.51 11.16
CA ILE A 334 3.13 -11.67 10.41
C ILE A 334 2.81 -10.19 10.58
N LEU A 335 1.54 -9.83 10.40
CA LEU A 335 1.05 -8.45 10.42
C LEU A 335 1.06 -7.84 11.82
N ALA A 336 1.12 -8.66 12.88
CA ALA A 336 0.76 -8.25 14.24
C ALA A 336 -0.68 -7.69 14.30
N ALA A 337 -1.54 -8.24 13.44
CA ALA A 337 -2.93 -7.88 13.35
C ALA A 337 -3.77 -8.64 14.39
N VAL A 338 -4.89 -8.06 14.76
CA VAL A 338 -5.90 -8.75 15.54
C VAL A 338 -6.59 -9.76 14.63
N PRO A 339 -6.84 -11.02 15.06
CA PRO A 339 -7.46 -12.03 14.20
C PRO A 339 -8.76 -11.56 13.53
N GLN A 340 -9.54 -10.72 14.19
CA GLN A 340 -10.78 -10.14 13.67
C GLN A 340 -10.58 -9.27 12.42
N ASP A 341 -9.44 -8.60 12.28
CA ASP A 341 -9.10 -7.80 11.08
C ASP A 341 -9.03 -8.68 9.82
N LEU A 342 -8.75 -9.97 9.99
CA LEU A 342 -8.66 -10.95 8.92
C LEU A 342 -9.91 -11.81 8.76
N GLY A 343 -11.01 -11.44 9.44
CA GLY A 343 -12.27 -12.16 9.38
C GLY A 343 -12.35 -13.39 10.29
N LEU A 344 -11.40 -13.56 11.21
CA LEU A 344 -11.42 -14.66 12.17
C LEU A 344 -12.20 -14.24 13.42
N TYR A 345 -13.40 -14.78 13.57
CA TYR A 345 -14.23 -14.58 14.75
C TYR A 345 -14.14 -15.82 15.64
N THR A 346 -13.78 -15.63 16.89
CA THR A 346 -13.85 -16.70 17.90
C THR A 346 -15.29 -16.86 18.36
N ASP A 347 -15.84 -18.04 18.14
CA ASP A 347 -17.17 -18.39 18.66
C ASP A 347 -17.21 -18.27 20.19
N GLY A 348 -18.04 -17.40 20.72
CA GLY A 348 -18.54 -17.50 22.08
C GLY A 348 -18.45 -16.26 22.95
N ASN A 349 -17.41 -15.62 23.24
CA ASN A 349 -17.39 -14.48 24.19
C ASN A 349 -16.74 -13.24 23.56
N PRO A 350 -17.36 -12.06 23.71
CA PRO A 350 -16.69 -10.83 23.32
C PRO A 350 -15.39 -10.71 24.12
N THR A 351 -14.29 -10.49 23.40
CA THR A 351 -12.98 -10.27 24.00
C THR A 351 -13.07 -9.11 24.98
N SER A 352 -12.56 -9.26 26.21
CA SER A 352 -12.58 -8.16 27.18
C SER A 352 -11.76 -6.98 26.68
N ALA A 353 -12.08 -5.75 27.11
CA ALA A 353 -11.34 -4.55 26.73
C ALA A 353 -9.83 -4.69 27.02
N ASP A 354 -9.46 -5.30 28.16
CA ASP A 354 -8.07 -5.55 28.51
C ASP A 354 -7.36 -6.53 27.56
N SER A 355 -8.08 -7.55 27.08
CA SER A 355 -7.53 -8.49 26.10
C SER A 355 -7.36 -7.82 24.74
N TRP A 356 -8.28 -6.94 24.35
CA TRP A 356 -8.17 -6.14 23.14
C TRP A 356 -6.95 -5.22 23.20
N ASP A 357 -6.78 -4.48 24.28
CA ASP A 357 -5.64 -3.60 24.50
C ASP A 357 -4.29 -4.37 24.46
N ALA A 358 -4.28 -5.59 25.00
CA ALA A 358 -3.09 -6.44 24.94
C ALA A 358 -2.74 -6.86 23.50
N MET A 359 -3.74 -7.18 22.67
CA MET A 359 -3.55 -7.51 21.25
C MET A 359 -3.06 -6.29 20.46
N GLU A 360 -3.62 -5.11 20.71
CA GLU A 360 -3.24 -3.85 20.06
C GLU A 360 -1.83 -3.35 20.48
N THR A 361 -1.34 -3.75 21.66
CA THR A 361 -0.06 -3.28 22.19
C THR A 361 1.11 -3.50 21.22
N ARG A 362 1.15 -4.64 20.53
CA ARG A 362 2.23 -4.95 19.57
C ARG A 362 2.16 -4.03 18.35
N ARG A 363 0.96 -3.74 17.86
CA ARG A 363 0.73 -2.82 16.74
C ARG A 363 1.11 -1.40 17.11
N ASN A 364 0.69 -0.93 18.28
CA ASN A 364 1.02 0.40 18.79
C ASN A 364 2.53 0.59 18.97
N ARG A 365 3.27 -0.41 19.48
CA ARG A 365 4.74 -0.36 19.55
C ARG A 365 5.39 -0.26 18.17
N LYS A 366 4.87 -0.95 17.17
CA LYS A 366 5.34 -0.80 15.78
C LYS A 366 5.05 0.61 15.25
N ALA A 367 3.86 1.17 15.52
CA ALA A 367 3.50 2.54 15.14
C ALA A 367 4.44 3.57 15.77
N ILE A 368 4.73 3.48 17.08
CA ILE A 368 5.69 4.36 17.77
C ILE A 368 7.09 4.28 17.11
N ARG A 369 7.54 3.09 16.73
CA ARG A 369 8.80 2.96 16.02
C ARG A 369 8.77 3.63 14.65
N LYS A 370 7.64 3.57 13.94
CA LYS A 370 7.47 4.27 12.65
C LYS A 370 7.43 5.79 12.85
N GLN A 371 6.76 6.28 13.88
CA GLN A 371 6.78 7.70 14.26
C GLN A 371 8.22 8.20 14.42
N ALA A 372 9.09 7.46 15.11
CA ALA A 372 10.49 7.83 15.28
C ALA A 372 11.26 7.86 13.95
N ILE A 373 11.04 6.89 13.06
CA ILE A 373 11.72 6.82 11.75
C ILE A 373 11.21 7.89 10.80
N PHE A 374 9.89 8.03 10.66
CA PHE A 374 9.27 9.00 9.76
C PHE A 374 9.42 10.43 10.28
N GLY A 375 9.43 10.60 11.62
CA GLY A 375 9.66 11.90 12.25
C GLY A 375 11.00 12.51 11.88
N SER A 376 12.07 11.70 11.76
CA SER A 376 13.37 12.22 11.32
C SER A 376 13.32 12.74 9.87
N ALA A 377 12.58 12.07 8.98
CA ALA A 377 12.38 12.56 7.61
C ALA A 377 11.54 13.85 7.57
N LEU A 378 10.48 13.93 8.35
CA LEU A 378 9.65 15.15 8.43
C LEU A 378 10.42 16.35 9.01
N VAL A 379 11.27 16.12 10.02
CA VAL A 379 12.20 17.17 10.51
C VAL A 379 13.10 17.65 9.39
N GLU A 380 13.67 16.75 8.59
CA GLU A 380 14.54 17.10 7.46
C GLU A 380 13.77 17.89 6.39
N VAL A 381 12.50 17.54 6.09
CA VAL A 381 11.63 18.29 5.19
C VAL A 381 11.42 19.72 5.68
N MET A 382 11.06 19.89 6.94
CA MET A 382 10.83 21.21 7.52
C MET A 382 12.13 22.03 7.59
N GLN A 383 13.28 21.41 7.89
CA GLN A 383 14.58 22.05 7.83
C GLN A 383 14.93 22.47 6.40
N MET A 384 14.59 21.66 5.41
CA MET A 384 14.82 21.99 4.01
C MET A 384 13.96 23.20 3.59
N ALA A 385 12.70 23.23 3.98
CA ALA A 385 11.83 24.37 3.73
C ALA A 385 12.36 25.67 4.39
N GLN A 386 12.90 25.56 5.61
CA GLN A 386 13.55 26.69 6.29
C GLN A 386 14.81 27.17 5.55
N ARG A 387 15.54 26.27 4.87
CA ARG A 387 16.67 26.70 4.00
C ARG A 387 16.18 27.51 2.81
N PHE A 388 15.08 27.14 2.18
CA PHE A 388 14.48 27.93 1.08
C PHE A 388 14.08 29.32 1.55
N LEU A 389 13.44 29.46 2.71
CA LEU A 389 13.07 30.76 3.30
C LEU A 389 14.27 31.63 3.65
N ASN A 390 15.44 31.03 3.93
CA ASN A 390 16.63 31.73 4.41
C ASN A 390 17.81 31.67 3.42
N GLY A 391 17.54 31.65 2.11
CA GLY A 391 18.55 31.72 1.05
C GLY A 391 19.58 30.58 1.06
N GLY A 392 19.13 29.36 1.33
CA GLY A 392 19.95 28.14 1.37
C GLY A 392 20.58 27.82 2.72
N ARG A 393 20.45 28.70 3.72
CA ARG A 393 21.02 28.51 5.06
C ARG A 393 19.97 28.02 6.05
N LEU A 394 20.33 27.06 6.89
CA LEU A 394 19.48 26.62 8.01
C LEU A 394 19.81 27.47 9.26
N PRO A 395 18.86 28.26 9.80
CA PRO A 395 19.05 28.96 11.05
C PRO A 395 19.27 28.00 12.23
N GLU A 396 20.10 28.40 13.21
CA GLU A 396 20.49 27.54 14.34
C GLU A 396 19.31 26.99 15.13
N GLN A 397 18.26 27.80 15.33
CA GLN A 397 17.07 27.40 16.07
C GLN A 397 16.36 26.18 15.47
N PHE A 398 16.37 26.02 14.15
CA PHE A 398 15.71 24.90 13.45
C PHE A 398 16.56 23.63 13.36
N LYS A 399 17.83 23.65 13.77
CA LYS A 399 18.69 22.45 13.73
C LYS A 399 18.26 21.35 14.70
N ARG A 400 17.53 21.68 15.74
CA ARG A 400 17.11 20.76 16.82
C ARG A 400 15.60 20.76 17.02
N MET A 401 14.84 20.81 15.94
CA MET A 401 13.38 20.67 16.05
C MET A 401 12.98 19.22 16.30
N ALA A 402 11.83 19.04 16.92
CA ALA A 402 11.21 17.73 17.15
C ALA A 402 9.80 17.70 16.57
N VAL A 403 9.37 16.53 16.12
CA VAL A 403 7.98 16.27 15.69
C VAL A 403 7.18 15.82 16.89
N ASP A 404 6.01 16.41 17.07
CA ASP A 404 5.00 15.92 17.98
C ASP A 404 3.99 15.05 17.22
N TRP A 405 3.73 13.90 17.78
CA TRP A 405 2.83 12.91 17.20
C TRP A 405 1.60 12.74 18.07
N MET A 406 0.46 12.58 17.46
CA MET A 406 -0.70 12.07 18.18
C MET A 406 -0.40 10.66 18.72
N PRO A 407 -0.89 10.31 19.91
CA PRO A 407 -0.75 8.96 20.45
C PRO A 407 -1.33 7.93 19.48
N PRO A 408 -0.66 6.79 19.23
CA PRO A 408 -1.14 5.77 18.29
C PRO A 408 -2.33 4.98 18.81
N SER A 409 -2.65 5.10 20.09
CA SER A 409 -3.85 4.56 20.72
C SER A 409 -4.72 5.72 21.19
N MET A 410 -6.02 5.63 20.93
CA MET A 410 -7.01 6.53 21.54
C MET A 410 -7.55 5.84 22.80
N PRO A 411 -7.00 6.14 23.99
CA PRO A 411 -7.54 5.58 25.22
C PRO A 411 -8.97 6.10 25.42
N SER A 412 -9.85 5.25 25.95
CA SER A 412 -11.20 5.69 26.28
C SER A 412 -11.16 6.80 27.34
N LEU A 413 -12.16 7.69 27.38
CA LEU A 413 -12.27 8.73 28.39
C LEU A 413 -12.15 8.18 29.82
N ALA A 414 -12.63 6.96 30.05
CA ALA A 414 -12.50 6.29 31.36
C ALA A 414 -11.06 5.90 31.67
N GLN A 415 -10.32 5.39 30.66
CA GLN A 415 -8.90 5.03 30.80
C GLN A 415 -7.99 6.24 31.01
N THR A 416 -8.34 7.43 30.51
CA THR A 416 -7.59 8.66 30.75
C THR A 416 -8.00 9.34 32.05
N ALA A 417 -9.28 9.38 32.40
CA ALA A 417 -9.79 10.05 33.57
C ALA A 417 -9.36 9.37 34.88
N ASP A 418 -9.30 8.05 34.92
CA ASP A 418 -9.01 7.29 36.15
C ASP A 418 -7.57 7.48 36.69
N PRO A 419 -6.49 7.38 35.82
CA PRO A 419 -5.13 7.71 36.24
C PRO A 419 -4.96 9.19 36.64
N VAL A 420 -5.58 10.11 35.90
CA VAL A 420 -5.49 11.56 36.18
C VAL A 420 -6.16 11.85 37.52
N THR A 421 -7.33 11.29 37.77
CA THR A 421 -8.05 11.43 39.06
C THR A 421 -7.22 10.87 40.22
N LYS A 422 -6.58 9.72 40.06
CA LYS A 422 -5.69 9.12 41.06
C LYS A 422 -4.43 9.98 41.32
N LEU A 423 -3.85 10.58 40.30
CA LEU A 423 -2.69 11.48 40.43
C LEU A 423 -3.08 12.80 41.13
N ILE A 424 -4.28 13.34 40.86
CA ILE A 424 -4.81 14.51 41.55
C ILE A 424 -5.10 14.17 43.03
N ALA A 425 -5.73 13.03 43.28
CA ALA A 425 -6.02 12.56 44.64
C ALA A 425 -4.73 12.29 45.46
N ALA A 426 -3.67 11.83 44.80
CA ALA A 426 -2.36 11.63 45.42
C ALA A 426 -1.55 12.93 45.58
N GLY A 427 -2.07 14.09 45.15
CA GLY A 427 -1.38 15.38 45.23
C GLY A 427 -0.19 15.52 44.27
N ALA A 428 -0.03 14.60 43.33
CA ALA A 428 1.05 14.59 42.34
C ALA A 428 0.77 15.52 41.13
N LEU A 429 -0.51 15.85 40.88
CA LEU A 429 -0.93 16.82 39.87
C LEU A 429 -1.93 17.82 40.46
N PRO A 430 -1.74 19.14 40.20
CA PRO A 430 -2.72 20.16 40.61
C PRO A 430 -3.99 20.02 39.74
N ALA A 431 -5.17 19.99 40.37
CA ALA A 431 -6.47 19.80 39.71
C ALA A 431 -6.81 20.87 38.64
N ARG A 432 -6.16 22.03 38.65
CA ARG A 432 -6.42 23.16 37.75
C ARG A 432 -5.15 23.65 37.02
N SER A 433 -4.22 22.76 36.69
CA SER A 433 -3.09 23.14 35.85
C SER A 433 -3.39 22.88 34.37
N ASP A 434 -2.81 23.68 33.48
CA ASP A 434 -2.88 23.48 32.01
C ASP A 434 -2.41 22.08 31.59
N VAL A 435 -1.45 21.49 32.30
CA VAL A 435 -0.97 20.12 32.10
C VAL A 435 -2.05 19.08 32.41
N THR A 436 -2.91 19.34 33.38
CA THR A 436 -4.03 18.42 33.75
C THR A 436 -5.21 18.57 32.82
N LEU A 437 -5.43 19.77 32.27
CA LEU A 437 -6.53 20.09 31.36
C LEU A 437 -6.22 19.66 29.91
N LYS A 438 -4.94 19.55 29.53
CA LYS A 438 -4.48 19.09 28.20
C LYS A 438 -4.31 17.55 28.10
N ARG A 439 -4.48 16.79 29.18
CA ARG A 439 -4.46 15.32 29.22
C ARG A 439 -5.85 14.75 29.36
#